data_b91fd6ef91f174f052e5327afc135ea0
#
_entry.id   b91fd6ef91f174f052e5327afc135ea0
#
_cell.length_a   1.000
_cell.length_b   1.000
_cell.length_c   1.000
_cell.angle_alpha   90.00
_cell.angle_beta   90.00
_cell.angle_gamma   90.00
#
_symmetry.space_group_name_H-M   'P 1'
#
loop_
_entity.id
_entity.type
_entity.pdbx_description
1 polymer ?
#
loop_
_entity_poly.entity_id
_entity_poly.type
_entity_poly.pdbx_seq_one_letter_code
_entity_poly.pdbx_strand_id
1 'polypeptide(L)'
;MSLVAGVPTEGGVIPLFIADDWVFLIKPPKLLVHPNEFARKEPNLRAIVRRGLDGPVHTVHRIDRATSGLVLMARSPESASMISEQVRNRTVGKRYLALLRGHLGESTKVDRPVKRDRRDPTPA
;
A
#
# COMPACT_ATOMS: atom_id res chain seq x y z
N MET A 1 -13.60 16.49 3.44
CA MET A 1 -12.22 17.04 3.60
C MET A 1 -11.42 16.58 2.39
N SER A 2 -10.94 17.51 1.61
CA SER A 2 -10.19 17.19 0.38
C SER A 2 -8.77 16.76 0.71
N LEU A 3 -8.22 15.82 -0.08
CA LEU A 3 -6.79 15.49 0.00
C LEU A 3 -5.96 16.61 -0.60
N VAL A 4 -4.89 16.96 0.13
CA VAL A 4 -3.91 17.95 -0.32
C VAL A 4 -2.52 17.30 -0.27
N ALA A 5 -1.75 17.44 -1.34
CA ALA A 5 -0.41 16.86 -1.40
C ALA A 5 0.48 17.42 -0.27
N GLY A 6 1.19 16.53 0.41
CA GLY A 6 2.03 16.86 1.56
C GLY A 6 1.31 17.06 2.88
N VAL A 7 -0.02 17.11 2.92
CA VAL A 7 -0.80 17.34 4.14
C VAL A 7 -1.35 16.02 4.69
N PRO A 8 -0.97 15.59 5.91
CA PRO A 8 -1.50 14.38 6.51
C PRO A 8 -3.02 14.46 6.75
N THR A 9 -3.72 13.36 6.49
CA THR A 9 -5.13 13.19 6.89
C THR A 9 -5.24 12.86 8.39
N GLU A 10 -6.45 12.90 8.95
CA GLU A 10 -6.72 12.45 10.32
C GLU A 10 -6.28 11.00 10.59
N GLY A 11 -6.28 10.14 9.55
CA GLY A 11 -5.78 8.76 9.62
C GLY A 11 -4.28 8.61 9.40
N GLY A 12 -3.51 9.71 9.34
CA GLY A 12 -2.06 9.70 9.13
C GLY A 12 -1.62 9.32 7.71
N VAL A 13 -2.55 9.30 6.75
CA VAL A 13 -2.24 9.10 5.33
C VAL A 13 -1.71 10.40 4.75
N ILE A 14 -0.57 10.35 4.07
CA ILE A 14 0.03 11.53 3.44
C ILE A 14 -0.01 11.36 1.92
N PRO A 15 -0.84 12.12 1.21
CA PRO A 15 -0.78 12.18 -0.24
C PRO A 15 0.55 12.85 -0.65
N LEU A 16 1.35 12.19 -1.46
CA LEU A 16 2.60 12.77 -1.99
C LEU A 16 2.38 13.45 -3.32
N PHE A 17 1.56 12.82 -4.16
CA PHE A 17 1.26 13.33 -5.49
C PHE A 17 -0.17 12.94 -5.88
N ILE A 18 -0.90 13.89 -6.44
CA ILE A 18 -2.28 13.72 -6.90
C ILE A 18 -2.33 14.15 -8.36
N ALA A 19 -2.56 13.19 -9.25
CA ALA A 19 -2.76 13.40 -10.67
C ALA A 19 -4.21 13.08 -11.07
N ASP A 20 -4.56 13.35 -12.30
CA ASP A 20 -5.90 13.05 -12.82
C ASP A 20 -6.19 11.55 -12.82
N ASP A 21 -5.19 10.71 -13.19
CA ASP A 21 -5.35 9.28 -13.35
C ASP A 21 -4.90 8.44 -12.16
N TRP A 22 -4.11 8.99 -11.25
CA TRP A 22 -3.55 8.25 -10.13
C TRP A 22 -3.15 9.14 -8.96
N VAL A 23 -2.98 8.51 -7.79
CA VAL A 23 -2.52 9.15 -6.57
C VAL A 23 -1.44 8.32 -5.89
N PHE A 24 -0.36 8.96 -5.47
CA PHE A 24 0.72 8.39 -4.69
C PHE A 24 0.58 8.81 -3.23
N LEU A 25 0.66 7.85 -2.31
CA LEU A 25 0.35 8.04 -0.89
C LEU A 25 1.40 7.37 -0.02
N ILE A 26 1.64 7.94 1.16
CA ILE A 26 2.26 7.21 2.28
C ILE A 26 1.15 6.66 3.15
N LYS A 27 1.12 5.33 3.29
CA LYS A 27 0.25 4.63 4.23
C LYS A 27 0.95 4.52 5.59
N PRO A 28 0.32 4.91 6.70
CA PRO A 28 0.84 4.64 8.03
C PRO A 28 0.78 3.14 8.36
N PRO A 29 1.54 2.66 9.36
CA PRO A 29 1.37 1.30 9.89
C PRO A 29 -0.01 1.13 10.51
N LYS A 30 -0.45 -0.12 10.69
CA LYS A 30 -1.74 -0.54 11.28
C LYS A 30 -2.98 -0.22 10.43
N LEU A 31 -2.85 0.45 9.29
CA LEU A 31 -3.95 0.73 8.37
C LEU A 31 -3.97 -0.31 7.24
N LEU A 32 -5.15 -0.88 6.97
CA LEU A 32 -5.36 -1.75 5.80
C LEU A 32 -5.38 -0.91 4.51
N VAL A 33 -4.92 -1.48 3.40
CA VAL A 33 -5.06 -0.84 2.08
C VAL A 33 -6.52 -0.89 1.61
N HIS A 34 -7.17 -2.04 1.75
CA HIS A 34 -8.58 -2.26 1.44
C HIS A 34 -9.22 -3.20 2.47
N PRO A 35 -10.55 -3.22 2.60
CA PRO A 35 -11.23 -4.13 3.51
C PRO A 35 -10.92 -5.60 3.17
N ASN A 36 -10.88 -6.44 4.19
CA ASN A 36 -10.88 -7.90 4.05
C ASN A 36 -12.13 -8.48 4.75
N GLU A 37 -12.32 -9.77 4.67
CA GLU A 37 -13.50 -10.46 5.23
C GLU A 37 -13.65 -10.24 6.74
N PHE A 38 -12.54 -10.12 7.46
CA PHE A 38 -12.52 -9.97 8.91
C PHE A 38 -12.59 -8.51 9.39
N ALA A 39 -12.32 -7.55 8.51
CA ALA A 39 -12.18 -6.13 8.84
C ALA A 39 -13.01 -5.22 7.91
N ARG A 40 -14.21 -5.65 7.53
CA ARG A 40 -15.09 -4.92 6.60
C ARG A 40 -15.47 -3.51 7.07
N LYS A 41 -15.58 -3.31 8.38
CA LYS A 41 -15.97 -2.05 9.01
C LYS A 41 -14.79 -1.20 9.47
N GLU A 42 -13.57 -1.73 9.41
CA GLU A 42 -12.39 -0.98 9.81
C GLU A 42 -12.02 0.11 8.80
N PRO A 43 -11.48 1.25 9.29
CA PRO A 43 -10.90 2.26 8.42
C PRO A 43 -9.82 1.64 7.51
N ASN A 44 -9.83 2.03 6.26
CA ASN A 44 -8.83 1.55 5.31
C ASN A 44 -8.43 2.67 4.34
N LEU A 45 -7.24 2.53 3.77
CA LEU A 45 -6.64 3.53 2.91
C LEU A 45 -7.55 3.90 1.73
N ARG A 46 -8.14 2.89 1.06
CA ARG A 46 -9.03 3.12 -0.09
C ARG A 46 -10.23 4.00 0.29
N ALA A 47 -10.84 3.76 1.44
CA ALA A 47 -11.99 4.54 1.90
C ALA A 47 -11.61 5.98 2.23
N ILE A 48 -10.46 6.20 2.87
CA ILE A 48 -9.92 7.53 3.19
C ILE A 48 -9.66 8.31 1.90
N VAL A 49 -8.94 7.70 0.95
CA VAL A 49 -8.58 8.35 -0.32
C VAL A 49 -9.81 8.66 -1.16
N ARG A 50 -10.77 7.72 -1.26
CA ARG A 50 -12.01 7.93 -2.00
C ARG A 50 -12.81 9.12 -1.48
N ARG A 51 -12.90 9.27 -0.15
CA ARG A 51 -13.58 10.43 0.45
C ARG A 51 -12.86 11.74 0.19
N GLY A 52 -11.53 11.71 0.29
CA GLY A 52 -10.73 12.92 0.14
C GLY A 52 -10.56 13.40 -1.31
N LEU A 53 -10.70 12.53 -2.29
CA LEU A 53 -10.66 12.88 -3.73
C LEU A 53 -12.04 13.13 -4.33
N ASP A 54 -13.12 12.85 -3.57
CA ASP A 54 -14.51 12.92 -4.04
C ASP A 54 -14.72 12.17 -5.37
N GLY A 55 -14.21 10.94 -5.43
CA GLY A 55 -14.28 10.14 -6.65
C GLY A 55 -13.81 8.70 -6.49
N PRO A 56 -13.92 7.91 -7.56
CA PRO A 56 -13.51 6.52 -7.54
C PRO A 56 -12.00 6.39 -7.35
N VAL A 57 -11.60 5.36 -6.61
CA VAL A 57 -10.20 4.93 -6.53
C VAL A 57 -10.12 3.42 -6.59
N HIS A 58 -9.11 2.93 -7.29
CA HIS A 58 -8.86 1.52 -7.55
C HIS A 58 -7.53 1.10 -6.95
N THR A 59 -7.53 0.01 -6.20
CA THR A 59 -6.32 -0.57 -5.63
C THR A 59 -5.61 -1.40 -6.69
N VAL A 60 -4.39 -1.05 -7.03
CA VAL A 60 -3.56 -1.73 -8.04
C VAL A 60 -2.47 -2.60 -7.42
N HIS A 61 -2.11 -2.34 -6.17
CA HIS A 61 -1.26 -3.18 -5.33
C HIS A 61 -1.55 -2.94 -3.86
N ARG A 62 -0.96 -3.75 -3.01
CA ARG A 62 -1.11 -3.61 -1.56
C ARG A 62 0.23 -3.80 -0.86
N ILE A 63 0.33 -3.25 0.35
CA ILE A 63 1.33 -3.57 1.36
C ILE A 63 0.58 -4.02 2.61
N ASP A 64 1.23 -4.78 3.47
CA ASP A 64 0.59 -5.35 4.65
C ASP A 64 0.13 -4.29 5.66
N ARG A 65 -0.79 -4.67 6.53
CA ARG A 65 -1.35 -3.79 7.56
C ARG A 65 -0.26 -3.15 8.42
N ALA A 66 0.71 -3.94 8.88
CA ALA A 66 1.81 -3.47 9.72
C ALA A 66 2.85 -2.64 8.96
N THR A 67 2.94 -2.81 7.64
CA THR A 67 3.91 -2.11 6.79
C THR A 67 3.45 -0.68 6.55
N SER A 68 4.35 0.27 6.71
CA SER A 68 4.19 1.65 6.28
C SER A 68 4.90 1.90 4.96
N GLY A 69 4.52 2.93 4.23
CA GLY A 69 5.22 3.36 3.03
C GLY A 69 4.32 3.61 1.82
N LEU A 70 4.93 3.59 0.67
CA LEU A 70 4.33 4.04 -0.58
C LEU A 70 3.24 3.11 -1.10
N VAL A 71 2.09 3.70 -1.43
CA VAL A 71 0.98 3.03 -2.12
C VAL A 71 0.53 3.90 -3.29
N LEU A 72 0.37 3.26 -4.45
CA LEU A 72 -0.20 3.86 -5.65
C LEU A 72 -1.64 3.37 -5.80
N MET A 73 -2.55 4.28 -6.08
CA MET A 73 -3.94 3.97 -6.45
C MET A 73 -4.29 4.67 -7.76
N ALA A 74 -5.07 4.00 -8.59
CA ALA A 74 -5.59 4.56 -9.82
C ALA A 74 -6.92 5.27 -9.57
N ARG A 75 -7.26 6.25 -10.41
CA ARG A 75 -8.48 7.05 -10.33
C ARG A 75 -9.51 6.71 -11.40
N SER A 76 -9.14 5.85 -12.36
CA SER A 76 -10.04 5.32 -13.39
C SER A 76 -9.83 3.81 -13.57
N PRO A 77 -10.80 3.06 -14.14
CA PRO A 77 -10.62 1.67 -14.48
C PRO A 77 -9.51 1.44 -15.50
N GLU A 78 -9.34 2.35 -16.45
CA GLU A 78 -8.33 2.31 -17.51
C GLU A 78 -6.92 2.41 -16.92
N SER A 79 -6.69 3.42 -16.08
CA SER A 79 -5.41 3.59 -15.38
C SER A 79 -5.15 2.43 -14.40
N ALA A 80 -6.20 1.89 -13.76
CA ALA A 80 -6.08 0.72 -12.90
C ALA A 80 -5.63 -0.52 -13.67
N SER A 81 -6.18 -0.77 -14.85
CA SER A 81 -5.80 -1.88 -15.72
C SER A 81 -4.33 -1.76 -16.15
N MET A 82 -3.95 -0.60 -16.66
CA MET A 82 -2.58 -0.32 -17.13
C MET A 82 -1.54 -0.50 -16.01
N ILE A 83 -1.79 0.06 -14.82
CA ILE A 83 -0.86 -0.03 -13.69
C ILE A 83 -0.81 -1.46 -13.15
N SER A 84 -1.96 -2.14 -13.06
CA SER A 84 -2.03 -3.53 -12.60
C SER A 84 -1.27 -4.49 -13.51
N GLU A 85 -1.27 -4.24 -14.81
CA GLU A 85 -0.47 -4.99 -15.77
C GLU A 85 1.03 -4.81 -15.52
N GLN A 86 1.50 -3.58 -15.32
CA GLN A 86 2.90 -3.29 -14.99
C GLN A 86 3.32 -3.94 -13.66
N VAL A 87 2.45 -3.92 -12.65
CA VAL A 87 2.71 -4.59 -11.36
C VAL A 87 2.83 -6.11 -11.55
N ARG A 88 1.94 -6.72 -12.34
CA ARG A 88 1.93 -8.16 -12.64
C ARG A 88 3.15 -8.58 -13.44
N ASN A 89 3.54 -7.78 -14.43
CA ASN A 89 4.71 -8.00 -15.27
C ASN A 89 6.03 -7.67 -14.55
N ARG A 90 5.97 -7.23 -13.29
CA ARG A 90 7.14 -6.87 -12.47
C ARG A 90 8.02 -5.76 -13.08
N THR A 91 7.45 -4.89 -13.89
CA THR A 91 8.15 -3.73 -14.46
C THR A 91 8.21 -2.56 -13.47
N VAL A 92 7.39 -2.58 -12.42
CA VAL A 92 7.44 -1.61 -11.32
C VAL A 92 8.50 -2.03 -10.31
N GLY A 93 9.57 -1.24 -10.19
CA GLY A 93 10.61 -1.46 -9.18
C GLY A 93 10.06 -1.18 -7.77
N LYS A 94 10.26 -2.13 -6.83
CA LYS A 94 9.84 -1.99 -5.44
C LYS A 94 11.03 -2.20 -4.51
N ARG A 95 11.20 -1.31 -3.54
CA ARG A 95 12.23 -1.42 -2.49
C ARG A 95 11.59 -1.29 -1.12
N TYR A 96 12.06 -2.11 -0.19
CA TYR A 96 11.60 -2.11 1.19
C TYR A 96 12.77 -2.06 2.15
N LEU A 97 12.58 -1.37 3.27
CA LEU A 97 13.47 -1.46 4.41
C LEU A 97 12.84 -2.41 5.43
N ALA A 98 13.65 -3.32 5.96
CA ALA A 98 13.22 -4.26 6.98
C ALA A 98 14.22 -4.29 8.13
N LEU A 99 13.69 -4.25 9.36
CA LEU A 99 14.48 -4.52 10.55
C LEU A 99 14.47 -6.03 10.81
N LEU A 100 15.63 -6.65 10.75
CA LEU A 100 15.79 -8.09 10.95
C LEU A 100 16.38 -8.37 12.32
N ARG A 101 16.01 -9.53 12.88
CA ARG A 101 16.62 -10.04 14.10
C ARG A 101 17.91 -10.79 13.76
N GLY A 102 19.02 -10.45 14.40
CA GLY A 102 20.32 -11.04 14.16
C GLY A 102 21.25 -10.09 13.39
N HIS A 103 22.38 -10.63 12.96
CA HIS A 103 23.41 -9.86 12.26
C HIS A 103 23.63 -10.43 10.86
N LEU A 104 23.53 -9.57 9.84
CA LEU A 104 23.96 -9.87 8.48
C LEU A 104 25.33 -9.23 8.28
N GLY A 105 26.39 -10.05 8.25
CA GLY A 105 27.76 -9.52 8.13
C GLY A 105 28.04 -8.79 6.83
N GLU A 106 27.58 -9.37 5.72
CA GLU A 106 27.73 -8.81 4.37
C GLU A 106 26.40 -8.82 3.63
N SER A 107 26.33 -8.09 2.51
CA SER A 107 25.14 -8.14 1.66
C SER A 107 24.93 -9.54 1.11
N THR A 108 23.70 -10.04 1.21
CA THR A 108 23.35 -11.36 0.70
C THR A 108 22.09 -11.30 -0.15
N LYS A 109 22.00 -12.18 -1.13
CA LYS A 109 20.80 -12.39 -1.92
C LYS A 109 20.08 -13.66 -1.45
N VAL A 110 18.83 -13.50 -1.03
CA VAL A 110 17.95 -14.62 -0.70
C VAL A 110 16.89 -14.74 -1.80
N ASP A 111 17.01 -15.76 -2.63
CA ASP A 111 16.09 -16.02 -3.75
C ASP A 111 15.40 -17.38 -3.52
N ARG A 112 14.44 -17.38 -2.62
CA ARG A 112 13.60 -18.54 -2.30
C ARG A 112 12.20 -18.12 -1.88
N PRO A 113 11.19 -18.99 -2.04
CA PRO A 113 9.86 -18.71 -1.54
C PRO A 113 9.85 -18.45 -0.03
N VAL A 114 9.19 -17.38 0.39
CA VAL A 114 8.96 -17.08 1.81
C VAL A 114 7.75 -17.87 2.25
N LYS A 115 7.95 -18.78 3.21
CA LYS A 115 6.86 -19.53 3.85
C LYS A 115 6.41 -18.76 5.08
N ARG A 116 5.09 -18.74 5.32
CA ARG A 116 4.53 -18.20 6.56
C ARG A 116 5.07 -19.04 7.73
N ASP A 117 5.56 -18.38 8.76
CA ASP A 117 5.85 -19.04 10.02
C ASP A 117 4.52 -19.44 10.67
N ARG A 118 4.27 -20.75 10.82
CA ARG A 118 3.05 -21.27 11.46
C ARG A 118 2.93 -20.89 12.95
N ARG A 119 4.00 -20.40 13.55
CA ARG A 119 4.05 -19.93 14.95
C ARG A 119 3.70 -18.45 15.06
N ASP A 120 3.62 -17.73 13.95
CA ASP A 120 3.21 -16.32 13.96
C ASP A 120 1.67 -16.24 13.91
N PRO A 121 1.02 -15.83 15.02
CA PRO A 121 -0.45 -15.70 15.07
C PRO A 121 -0.96 -14.48 14.31
N THR A 122 -0.08 -13.64 13.75
CA THR A 122 -0.48 -12.41 13.07
C THR A 122 -1.20 -12.74 11.76
N PRO A 123 -2.46 -12.32 11.56
CA PRO A 123 -3.15 -12.45 10.27
C PRO A 123 -2.41 -11.68 9.18
N ALA A 124 -2.27 -12.29 8.03
CA ALA A 124 -1.68 -11.64 6.85
C ALA A 124 -2.55 -10.49 6.34
#